data_a870b833909f9b122fb3ff9dfade6549
#
_entry.id   a870b833909f9b122fb3ff9dfade6549
#
_cell.length_a   1.000
_cell.length_b   1.000
_cell.length_c   1.000
_cell.angle_alpha   90.00
_cell.angle_beta   90.00
_cell.angle_gamma   90.00
#
_symmetry.space_group_name_H-M   'P 1'
#
loop_
_entity.id
_entity.type
_entity.pdbx_description
1 polymer ?
#
loop_
_entity_poly.entity_id
_entity_poly.type
_entity_poly.pdbx_seq_one_letter_code
_entity_poly.pdbx_strand_id
1 'polypeptide(L)'
;DKWVCPNDRELALRAKLQTGWSVKTGALTSFSRQEQLNDSEQELIVGVIKRADMLEQLEQRRVGRLVDRLENMKRNALGNGTSQCVLCANEFGLLSGSPLTCYDCRKAVCSKCSVDTYGAQREQIWLCKICSETREMWKKS
;
A
#
# COMPACT_ATOMS: atom_id res chain seq x y z
N ASP A 1 12.85 -30.69 21.51
CA ASP A 1 12.03 -31.46 20.53
C ASP A 1 12.07 -30.77 19.19
N LYS A 2 12.80 -31.37 18.25
CA LYS A 2 12.76 -30.89 16.87
C LYS A 2 11.45 -31.33 16.24
N TRP A 3 10.64 -30.34 15.85
CA TRP A 3 9.43 -30.62 15.09
C TRP A 3 9.79 -31.28 13.75
N VAL A 4 9.28 -32.47 13.49
CA VAL A 4 9.45 -33.22 12.26
C VAL A 4 8.14 -33.23 11.52
N CYS A 5 8.15 -32.88 10.23
CA CYS A 5 6.96 -32.92 9.41
C CYS A 5 6.44 -34.37 9.31
N PRO A 6 5.18 -34.66 9.64
CA PRO A 6 4.64 -36.02 9.53
C PRO A 6 4.62 -36.44 8.06
N ASN A 7 4.92 -37.72 7.82
CA ASN A 7 4.82 -38.29 6.49
C ASN A 7 3.34 -38.57 6.10
N ASP A 8 3.10 -38.86 4.84
CA ASP A 8 1.74 -39.08 4.32
C ASP A 8 0.99 -40.19 5.07
N ARG A 9 1.69 -41.21 5.54
CA ARG A 9 1.11 -42.30 6.31
C ARG A 9 0.63 -41.83 7.68
N GLU A 10 1.40 -41.01 8.37
CA GLU A 10 1.02 -40.41 9.65
C GLU A 10 -0.15 -39.44 9.51
N LEU A 11 -0.16 -38.66 8.44
CA LEU A 11 -1.28 -37.78 8.10
C LEU A 11 -2.55 -38.58 7.83
N ALA A 12 -2.47 -39.68 7.10
CA ALA A 12 -3.60 -40.56 6.84
C ALA A 12 -4.12 -41.22 8.11
N LEU A 13 -3.24 -41.64 9.04
CA LEU A 13 -3.64 -42.20 10.33
C LEU A 13 -4.33 -41.14 11.22
N ARG A 14 -3.81 -39.92 11.26
CA ARG A 14 -4.44 -38.80 11.99
C ARG A 14 -5.80 -38.45 11.43
N ALA A 15 -5.96 -38.50 10.12
CA ALA A 15 -7.24 -38.30 9.47
C ALA A 15 -8.27 -39.37 9.86
N LYS A 16 -7.84 -40.62 9.93
CA LYS A 16 -8.70 -41.74 10.38
C LYS A 16 -9.11 -41.63 11.84
N LEU A 17 -8.21 -41.16 12.70
CA LEU A 17 -8.47 -41.02 14.14
C LEU A 17 -9.32 -39.77 14.49
N GLN A 18 -9.71 -38.98 13.51
CA GLN A 18 -10.55 -37.78 13.69
C GLN A 18 -10.01 -36.83 14.80
N THR A 19 -8.71 -36.79 14.99
CA THR A 19 -8.10 -35.85 15.91
C THR A 19 -8.24 -34.45 15.31
N GLY A 20 -9.05 -33.61 15.87
CA GLY A 20 -9.51 -32.26 15.50
C GLY A 20 -8.67 -31.38 14.57
N TRP A 21 -7.60 -31.94 14.07
CA TRP A 21 -6.61 -31.30 13.20
C TRP A 21 -6.82 -31.61 11.70
N SER A 22 -7.53 -32.68 11.39
CA SER A 22 -7.77 -33.01 9.99
C SER A 22 -9.15 -32.58 9.55
N VAL A 23 -9.23 -31.98 8.37
CA VAL A 23 -10.48 -31.74 7.69
C VAL A 23 -11.17 -33.09 7.51
N LYS A 24 -12.32 -33.27 8.15
CA LYS A 24 -13.15 -34.50 7.98
C LYS A 24 -13.60 -34.55 6.54
N THR A 25 -12.92 -35.31 5.72
CA THR A 25 -13.34 -35.52 4.32
C THR A 25 -14.74 -36.18 4.22
N GLY A 26 -15.17 -36.90 5.26
CA GLY A 26 -16.53 -37.42 5.35
C GLY A 26 -17.60 -36.38 5.74
N ALA A 27 -17.20 -35.23 6.26
CA ALA A 27 -18.11 -34.14 6.62
C ALA A 27 -18.48 -33.24 5.42
N LEU A 28 -17.78 -33.38 4.30
CA LEU A 28 -18.16 -32.71 3.06
C LEU A 28 -19.55 -33.11 2.55
N THR A 29 -20.02 -34.32 2.89
CA THR A 29 -21.39 -34.77 2.59
C THR A 29 -22.44 -34.16 3.53
N SER A 30 -22.06 -33.71 4.72
CA SER A 30 -22.99 -33.04 5.63
C SER A 30 -23.06 -31.53 5.45
N PHE A 31 -22.08 -30.91 4.75
CA PHE A 31 -22.19 -29.53 4.31
C PHE A 31 -23.13 -29.28 3.13
N SER A 32 -23.68 -30.36 2.56
CA SER A 32 -24.72 -30.31 1.56
C SER A 32 -26.13 -30.01 2.16
N ARG A 33 -26.27 -29.82 3.44
CA ARG A 33 -27.38 -29.07 3.98
C ARG A 33 -27.14 -27.59 3.65
N GLN A 34 -27.59 -27.19 2.47
CA GLN A 34 -27.87 -25.80 2.19
C GLN A 34 -28.93 -25.36 3.22
N GLU A 35 -28.46 -24.94 4.38
CA GLU A 35 -29.29 -24.12 5.25
C GLU A 35 -29.57 -22.87 4.43
N GLN A 36 -30.80 -22.76 3.93
CA GLN A 36 -31.24 -21.57 3.24
C GLN A 36 -31.08 -20.41 4.22
N LEU A 37 -30.25 -19.46 3.85
CA LEU A 37 -30.06 -18.24 4.62
C LEU A 37 -31.43 -17.60 4.85
N ASN A 38 -31.70 -17.27 6.07
CA ASN A 38 -32.89 -16.54 6.46
C ASN A 38 -32.81 -15.10 5.84
N ASP A 39 -33.94 -14.50 5.54
CA ASP A 39 -34.01 -13.18 4.89
C ASP A 39 -33.25 -12.12 5.64
N SER A 40 -33.24 -12.13 6.97
CA SER A 40 -32.46 -11.20 7.79
C SER A 40 -30.94 -11.40 7.65
N GLU A 41 -30.48 -12.63 7.51
CA GLU A 41 -29.07 -12.94 7.27
C GLU A 41 -28.64 -12.50 5.87
N GLN A 42 -29.50 -12.67 4.89
CA GLN A 42 -29.26 -12.18 3.52
C GLN A 42 -29.15 -10.65 3.49
N GLU A 43 -30.03 -9.94 4.18
CA GLU A 43 -29.99 -8.48 4.29
C GLU A 43 -28.71 -7.99 4.96
N LEU A 44 -28.26 -8.67 6.01
CA LEU A 44 -26.98 -8.34 6.67
C LEU A 44 -25.78 -8.54 5.74
N ILE A 45 -25.75 -9.65 5.02
CA ILE A 45 -24.67 -9.94 4.05
C ILE A 45 -24.66 -8.90 2.93
N VAL A 46 -25.80 -8.60 2.34
CA VAL A 46 -25.92 -7.56 1.30
C VAL A 46 -25.52 -6.19 1.83
N GLY A 47 -25.89 -5.87 3.07
CA GLY A 47 -25.47 -4.62 3.70
C GLY A 47 -23.96 -4.51 3.89
N VAL A 48 -23.29 -5.60 4.27
CA VAL A 48 -21.82 -5.64 4.38
C VAL A 48 -21.15 -5.48 3.03
N ILE A 49 -21.63 -6.19 2.00
CA ILE A 49 -21.09 -6.09 0.63
C ILE A 49 -21.24 -4.66 0.11
N LYS A 50 -22.41 -4.04 0.23
CA LYS A 50 -22.64 -2.67 -0.21
C LYS A 50 -21.71 -1.66 0.48
N ARG A 51 -21.45 -1.85 1.78
CA ARG A 51 -20.51 -0.99 2.51
C ARG A 51 -19.07 -1.19 2.04
N ALA A 52 -18.68 -2.43 1.78
CA ALA A 52 -17.36 -2.74 1.23
C ALA A 52 -17.15 -2.11 -0.15
N ASP A 53 -18.12 -2.25 -1.04
CA ASP A 53 -18.09 -1.62 -2.38
C ASP A 53 -18.00 -0.10 -2.31
N MET A 54 -18.76 0.51 -1.39
CA MET A 54 -18.73 1.96 -1.20
C MET A 54 -17.37 2.44 -0.70
N LEU A 55 -16.76 1.72 0.25
CA LEU A 55 -15.42 2.03 0.76
C LEU A 55 -14.36 1.87 -0.34
N GLU A 56 -14.44 0.82 -1.13
CA GLU A 56 -13.56 0.61 -2.27
C GLU A 56 -13.65 1.74 -3.30
N GLN A 57 -14.87 2.17 -3.66
CA GLN A 57 -15.06 3.29 -4.56
C GLN A 57 -14.49 4.60 -4.02
N LEU A 58 -14.65 4.86 -2.72
CA LEU A 58 -14.07 6.05 -2.08
C LEU A 58 -12.54 6.00 -2.12
N GLU A 59 -11.97 4.84 -1.88
CA GLU A 59 -10.51 4.64 -1.93
C GLU A 59 -9.97 4.79 -3.36
N GLN A 60 -10.63 4.21 -4.35
CA GLN A 60 -10.28 4.37 -5.76
C GLN A 60 -10.30 5.84 -6.20
N ARG A 61 -11.31 6.61 -5.78
CA ARG A 61 -11.37 8.05 -6.06
C ARG A 61 -10.24 8.81 -5.38
N ARG A 62 -9.88 8.43 -4.16
CA ARG A 62 -8.77 9.04 -3.42
C ARG A 62 -7.44 8.79 -4.12
N VAL A 63 -7.18 7.53 -4.48
CA VAL A 63 -5.98 7.14 -5.22
C VAL A 63 -5.92 7.83 -6.58
N GLY A 64 -7.02 7.87 -7.32
CA GLY A 64 -7.11 8.58 -8.59
C GLY A 64 -6.71 10.05 -8.47
N ARG A 65 -7.19 10.77 -7.47
CA ARG A 65 -6.79 12.18 -7.22
C ARG A 65 -5.31 12.33 -6.89
N LEU A 66 -4.73 11.37 -6.17
CA LEU A 66 -3.29 11.38 -5.87
C LEU A 66 -2.45 11.17 -7.12
N VAL A 67 -2.86 10.26 -7.99
CA VAL A 67 -2.21 10.00 -9.29
C VAL A 67 -2.27 11.25 -10.18
N ASP A 68 -3.45 11.83 -10.34
CA ASP A 68 -3.65 13.05 -11.14
C ASP A 68 -2.80 14.21 -10.63
N ARG A 69 -2.78 14.41 -9.32
CA ARG A 69 -1.94 15.44 -8.68
C ARG A 69 -0.45 15.20 -8.94
N LEU A 70 0.00 13.96 -8.82
CA LEU A 70 1.39 13.59 -9.06
C LEU A 70 1.78 13.83 -10.52
N GLU A 71 0.94 13.45 -11.48
CA GLU A 71 1.16 13.70 -12.89
C GLU A 71 1.20 15.20 -13.22
N ASN A 72 0.28 15.98 -12.63
CA ASN A 72 0.29 17.43 -12.79
C ASN A 72 1.58 18.06 -12.25
N MET A 73 2.06 17.61 -11.09
CA MET A 73 3.34 18.08 -10.56
C MET A 73 4.51 17.73 -11.47
N LYS A 74 4.53 16.53 -12.05
CA LYS A 74 5.55 16.12 -13.02
C LYS A 74 5.54 16.97 -14.29
N ARG A 75 4.37 17.27 -14.82
CA ARG A 75 4.20 18.11 -16.02
C ARG A 75 4.61 19.55 -15.77
N ASN A 76 4.39 20.06 -14.57
CA ASN A 76 4.71 21.43 -14.18
C ASN A 76 6.12 21.60 -13.62
N ALA A 77 6.91 20.54 -13.58
CA ALA A 77 8.31 20.60 -13.18
C ALA A 77 9.14 21.25 -14.30
N LEU A 78 9.56 22.50 -14.08
CA LEU A 78 10.20 23.34 -15.09
C LEU A 78 11.73 23.38 -14.99
N GLY A 79 12.29 22.97 -13.84
CA GLY A 79 13.71 23.11 -13.58
C GLY A 79 14.56 21.92 -14.04
N ASN A 80 15.87 22.16 -14.20
CA ASN A 80 16.81 21.12 -14.60
C ASN A 80 17.26 20.21 -13.45
N GLY A 81 17.05 20.61 -12.20
CA GLY A 81 17.46 19.83 -11.03
C GLY A 81 18.97 19.80 -10.78
N THR A 82 19.73 20.70 -11.38
CA THR A 82 21.17 20.89 -11.19
C THR A 82 21.50 22.31 -10.73
N SER A 83 21.39 23.28 -11.60
CA SER A 83 21.56 24.72 -11.29
C SER A 83 20.25 25.40 -10.87
N GLN A 84 19.13 24.77 -11.12
CA GLN A 84 17.78 25.22 -10.80
C GLN A 84 17.02 24.19 -10.00
N CYS A 85 16.08 24.65 -9.18
CA CYS A 85 15.13 23.75 -8.51
C CYS A 85 14.33 22.94 -9.54
N VAL A 86 14.29 21.65 -9.39
CA VAL A 86 13.58 20.73 -10.31
C VAL A 86 12.10 21.07 -10.49
N LEU A 87 11.46 21.66 -9.49
CA LEU A 87 10.03 21.98 -9.51
C LEU A 87 9.73 23.41 -9.97
N CYS A 88 10.28 24.41 -9.29
CA CYS A 88 9.95 25.82 -9.53
C CYS A 88 10.92 26.55 -10.46
N ALA A 89 11.99 25.88 -10.91
CA ALA A 89 13.05 26.44 -11.75
C ALA A 89 13.80 27.66 -11.17
N ASN A 90 13.67 27.92 -9.87
CA ASN A 90 14.46 28.96 -9.21
C ASN A 90 15.94 28.60 -9.27
N GLU A 91 16.76 29.56 -9.74
CA GLU A 91 18.20 29.40 -9.80
C GLU A 91 18.83 29.46 -8.40
N PHE A 92 19.79 28.58 -8.16
CA PHE A 92 20.59 28.59 -6.95
C PHE A 92 21.72 29.55 -7.10
N GLY A 93 21.59 30.74 -6.52
CA GLY A 93 22.60 31.80 -6.53
C GLY A 93 23.16 32.05 -5.13
N LEU A 94 24.14 32.97 -5.07
CA LEU A 94 24.78 33.39 -3.81
C LEU A 94 23.82 33.93 -2.75
N LEU A 95 22.62 34.37 -3.15
CA LEU A 95 21.60 34.96 -2.28
C LEU A 95 20.44 34.03 -1.97
N SER A 96 20.31 32.90 -2.64
CA SER A 96 19.14 32.01 -2.54
C SER A 96 19.31 30.76 -1.66
N GLY A 97 20.38 30.73 -0.87
CA GLY A 97 20.66 29.59 0.02
C GLY A 97 21.22 28.36 -0.71
N SER A 98 21.73 27.43 0.07
CA SER A 98 22.29 26.20 -0.46
C SER A 98 21.20 25.31 -1.03
N PRO A 99 21.39 24.72 -2.24
CA PRO A 99 20.44 23.76 -2.78
C PRO A 99 20.38 22.49 -1.91
N LEU A 100 19.18 21.96 -1.73
CA LEU A 100 18.97 20.66 -1.10
C LEU A 100 18.94 19.59 -2.20
N THR A 101 19.42 18.40 -1.89
CA THR A 101 19.38 17.28 -2.83
C THR A 101 18.31 16.29 -2.43
N CYS A 102 17.39 15.98 -3.33
CA CYS A 102 16.40 14.94 -3.11
C CYS A 102 17.08 13.58 -2.92
N TYR A 103 16.74 12.88 -1.87
CA TYR A 103 17.31 11.57 -1.56
C TYR A 103 16.99 10.51 -2.64
N ASP A 104 15.80 10.55 -3.22
CA ASP A 104 15.35 9.54 -4.19
C ASP A 104 15.82 9.84 -5.62
N CYS A 105 15.50 11.01 -6.16
CA CYS A 105 15.83 11.34 -7.55
C CYS A 105 17.19 12.03 -7.73
N ARG A 106 17.87 12.38 -6.64
CA ARG A 106 19.18 13.04 -6.64
C ARG A 106 19.24 14.40 -7.33
N LYS A 107 18.09 15.02 -7.53
CA LYS A 107 17.99 16.35 -8.15
C LYS A 107 17.99 17.46 -7.11
N ALA A 108 18.51 18.62 -7.48
CA ALA A 108 18.53 19.79 -6.63
C ALA A 108 17.14 20.41 -6.48
N VAL A 109 16.77 20.73 -5.26
CA VAL A 109 15.50 21.37 -4.91
C VAL A 109 15.73 22.53 -3.96
N CYS A 110 14.87 23.55 -4.03
CA CYS A 110 14.86 24.63 -3.05
C CYS A 110 14.09 24.21 -1.77
N SER A 111 14.29 24.95 -0.70
CA SER A 111 13.63 24.68 0.59
C SER A 111 12.10 24.71 0.53
N LYS A 112 11.52 25.50 -0.39
CA LYS A 112 10.06 25.59 -0.57
C LYS A 112 9.46 24.39 -1.31
N CYS A 113 10.25 23.72 -2.14
CA CYS A 113 9.82 22.57 -2.96
C CYS A 113 10.30 21.24 -2.38
N SER A 114 10.98 21.24 -1.25
CA SER A 114 11.45 20.06 -0.55
C SER A 114 10.59 19.77 0.67
N VAL A 115 10.59 18.51 1.07
CA VAL A 115 9.96 18.01 2.29
C VAL A 115 11.03 17.27 3.07
N ASP A 116 11.18 17.61 4.34
CA ASP A 116 12.03 16.89 5.26
C ASP A 116 11.30 15.65 5.78
N THR A 117 12.01 14.56 5.89
CA THR A 117 11.49 13.31 6.41
C THR A 117 12.63 12.48 7.01
N TYR A 118 12.30 11.37 7.61
CA TYR A 118 13.29 10.47 8.16
C TYR A 118 13.45 9.23 7.28
N GLY A 119 14.69 8.87 7.02
CA GLY A 119 15.05 7.64 6.33
C GLY A 119 14.90 6.39 7.21
N ALA A 120 15.26 5.25 6.65
CA ALA A 120 15.14 3.95 7.32
C ALA A 120 15.99 3.84 8.61
N GLN A 121 17.10 4.54 8.66
CA GLN A 121 18.02 4.59 9.82
C GLN A 121 17.74 5.78 10.76
N ARG A 122 16.57 6.41 10.62
CA ARG A 122 16.18 7.64 11.36
C ARG A 122 17.06 8.86 11.06
N GLU A 123 17.83 8.83 10.00
CA GLU A 123 18.52 10.00 9.49
C GLU A 123 17.53 10.98 8.84
N GLN A 124 17.80 12.27 8.99
CA GLN A 124 17.01 13.31 8.33
C GLN A 124 17.38 13.35 6.84
N ILE A 125 16.39 13.17 5.99
CA ILE A 125 16.53 13.22 4.54
C ILE A 125 15.60 14.26 3.93
N TRP A 126 15.96 14.77 2.77
CA TRP A 126 15.15 15.70 2.00
C TRP A 126 14.60 15.02 0.75
N LEU A 127 13.33 15.21 0.48
CA LEU A 127 12.68 14.73 -0.73
C LEU A 127 12.08 15.91 -1.50
N CYS A 128 12.10 15.86 -2.83
CA CYS A 128 11.29 16.78 -3.61
C CYS A 128 9.80 16.40 -3.44
N LYS A 129 8.90 17.34 -3.66
CA LYS A 129 7.45 17.08 -3.53
C LYS A 129 6.97 15.92 -4.40
N ILE A 130 7.52 15.74 -5.60
CA ILE A 130 7.17 14.60 -6.46
C ILE A 130 7.56 13.27 -5.82
N CYS A 131 8.79 13.13 -5.32
CA CYS A 131 9.23 11.90 -4.67
C CYS A 131 8.49 11.63 -3.35
N SER A 132 8.21 12.67 -2.59
CA SER A 132 7.41 12.58 -1.36
C SER A 132 5.99 12.06 -1.64
N GLU A 133 5.29 12.62 -2.62
CA GLU A 133 3.95 12.16 -3.03
C GLU A 133 3.99 10.74 -3.63
N THR A 134 5.04 10.40 -4.35
CA THR A 134 5.25 9.04 -4.88
C THR A 134 5.36 8.03 -3.75
N ARG A 135 6.13 8.33 -2.71
CA ARG A 135 6.25 7.46 -1.52
C ARG A 135 4.91 7.30 -0.79
N GLU A 136 4.14 8.38 -0.65
CA GLU A 136 2.81 8.33 -0.05
C GLU A 136 1.84 7.45 -0.87
N MET A 137 1.91 7.53 -2.19
CA MET A 137 1.10 6.67 -3.07
C MET A 137 1.46 5.19 -2.89
N TRP A 138 2.75 4.85 -2.80
CA TRP A 138 3.20 3.47 -2.58
C TRP A 138 2.80 2.89 -1.22
N LYS A 139 2.73 3.71 -0.18
CA LYS A 139 2.28 3.27 1.14
C LYS A 139 0.79 2.93 1.19
N LYS A 140 0.03 3.43 0.23
CA LYS A 140 -1.44 3.36 0.24
C LYS A 140 -2.03 2.48 -0.87
N SER A 141 -1.17 1.90 -1.68
CA SER A 141 -1.56 0.97 -2.75
C SER A 141 -1.50 -0.53 -2.31
#